data_ca98f1f757e62d22a26552d38294dc63
#
_entry.id   ca98f1f757e62d22a26552d38294dc63
#
_cell.length_a   1.000
_cell.length_b   1.000
_cell.length_c   1.000
_cell.angle_alpha   90.00
_cell.angle_beta   90.00
_cell.angle_gamma   90.00
#
_symmetry.space_group_name_H-M   'P 1'
#
loop_
_entity.id
_entity.type
_entity.pdbx_description
1 polymer ?
#
loop_
_entity_poly.entity_id
_entity_poly.type
_entity_poly.pdbx_seq_one_letter_code
_entity_poly.pdbx_strand_id
1 'polypeptide(L)'
;MSKKIKSKDLAAKLGVSGTLVSLVLNNKADLHGISKETQERVLMMARQMGYFSYLEEKGVTAPVEESPGVIGMVVVSACDNFIYGITPYLQTAFASIGTGFSIITKDPDDQRFVRMINSFRKFYSGLILVGTAADDQTVRSLRSTDYPFILLESNNLQGKINSVNLDTVASANLISNHIRKLGYKNVVIATEKQLRKSYNDQISQVEDSLSQIDSSMKPVIMEIDRLSSGNDFNFMQI
;
A
#
# COMPACT_ATOMS: atom_id res chain seq x y z
N MET A 1 -0.60 -36.91 -29.37
CA MET A 1 0.47 -36.86 -28.34
C MET A 1 1.34 -35.65 -28.62
N SER A 2 1.25 -34.62 -27.82
CA SER A 2 2.04 -33.40 -27.97
C SER A 2 3.53 -33.72 -27.67
N LYS A 3 4.44 -33.30 -28.56
CA LYS A 3 5.89 -33.58 -28.46
C LYS A 3 6.44 -32.84 -27.27
N LYS A 4 7.05 -33.55 -26.30
CA LYS A 4 7.63 -33.01 -25.09
C LYS A 4 8.77 -32.05 -25.44
N ILE A 5 8.57 -30.76 -25.23
CA ILE A 5 9.56 -29.70 -25.46
C ILE A 5 10.44 -29.54 -24.23
N LYS A 6 11.75 -29.55 -24.44
CA LYS A 6 12.76 -29.40 -23.39
C LYS A 6 13.52 -28.08 -23.58
N SER A 7 14.11 -27.56 -22.49
CA SER A 7 14.98 -26.37 -22.58
C SER A 7 16.13 -26.51 -23.58
N LYS A 8 16.59 -27.73 -23.83
CA LYS A 8 17.59 -28.04 -24.88
C LYS A 8 17.07 -27.77 -26.28
N ASP A 9 15.78 -27.98 -26.54
CA ASP A 9 15.17 -27.75 -27.85
C ASP A 9 15.07 -26.24 -28.12
N LEU A 10 14.80 -25.45 -27.09
CA LEU A 10 14.82 -23.98 -27.14
C LEU A 10 16.23 -23.45 -27.39
N ALA A 11 17.23 -23.99 -26.68
CA ALA A 11 18.63 -23.61 -26.82
C ALA A 11 19.14 -23.87 -28.26
N ALA A 12 18.83 -25.05 -28.81
CA ALA A 12 19.19 -25.41 -30.16
C ALA A 12 18.55 -24.48 -31.20
N LYS A 13 17.27 -24.11 -31.02
CA LYS A 13 16.55 -23.26 -31.96
C LYS A 13 16.97 -21.80 -31.93
N LEU A 14 17.43 -21.32 -30.75
CA LEU A 14 17.92 -19.96 -30.54
C LEU A 14 19.42 -19.79 -30.79
N GLY A 15 20.16 -20.88 -30.94
CA GLY A 15 21.62 -20.82 -31.09
C GLY A 15 22.34 -20.37 -29.83
N VAL A 16 21.77 -20.63 -28.64
CA VAL A 16 22.35 -20.24 -27.34
C VAL A 16 22.62 -21.45 -26.45
N SER A 17 23.37 -21.26 -25.37
CA SER A 17 23.66 -22.35 -24.44
C SER A 17 22.41 -22.76 -23.65
N GLY A 18 22.32 -24.05 -23.31
CA GLY A 18 21.24 -24.56 -22.44
C GLY A 18 21.23 -23.92 -21.04
N THR A 19 22.42 -23.55 -20.56
CA THR A 19 22.57 -22.81 -19.30
C THR A 19 21.93 -21.44 -19.36
N LEU A 20 22.14 -20.69 -20.45
CA LEU A 20 21.51 -19.38 -20.65
C LEU A 20 19.97 -19.51 -20.67
N VAL A 21 19.46 -20.47 -21.43
CA VAL A 21 18.00 -20.72 -21.45
C VAL A 21 17.49 -21.08 -20.06
N SER A 22 18.21 -21.93 -19.31
CA SER A 22 17.81 -22.30 -17.94
C SER A 22 17.81 -21.09 -17.00
N LEU A 23 18.80 -20.21 -17.09
CA LEU A 23 18.88 -19.00 -16.26
C LEU A 23 17.69 -18.05 -16.57
N VAL A 24 17.34 -17.88 -17.83
CA VAL A 24 16.20 -17.07 -18.23
C VAL A 24 14.89 -17.68 -17.74
N LEU A 25 14.67 -18.98 -17.99
CA LEU A 25 13.45 -19.67 -17.58
C LEU A 25 13.25 -19.75 -16.05
N ASN A 26 14.33 -19.64 -15.27
CA ASN A 26 14.27 -19.62 -13.81
C ASN A 26 14.41 -18.22 -13.19
N ASN A 27 14.23 -17.17 -14.00
CA ASN A 27 14.30 -15.77 -13.56
C ASN A 27 15.62 -15.37 -12.86
N LYS A 28 16.74 -15.98 -13.29
CA LYS A 28 18.10 -15.70 -12.77
C LYS A 28 18.97 -14.96 -13.76
N ALA A 29 18.42 -14.53 -14.88
CA ALA A 29 19.15 -13.94 -15.98
C ALA A 29 19.84 -12.62 -15.61
N ASP A 30 19.20 -11.77 -14.82
CA ASP A 30 19.75 -10.49 -14.38
C ASP A 30 20.97 -10.66 -13.48
N LEU A 31 20.97 -11.68 -12.61
CA LEU A 31 22.10 -12.02 -11.74
C LEU A 31 23.35 -12.45 -12.52
N HIS A 32 23.14 -12.88 -13.77
CA HIS A 32 24.21 -13.35 -14.65
C HIS A 32 24.49 -12.41 -15.84
N GLY A 33 23.97 -11.17 -15.79
CA GLY A 33 24.26 -10.15 -16.79
C GLY A 33 23.70 -10.46 -18.19
N ILE A 34 22.64 -11.26 -18.30
CA ILE A 34 22.00 -11.57 -19.58
C ILE A 34 21.12 -10.38 -19.99
N SER A 35 21.35 -9.83 -21.18
CA SER A 35 20.64 -8.65 -21.67
C SER A 35 19.12 -8.90 -21.76
N LYS A 36 18.31 -7.87 -21.51
CA LYS A 36 16.84 -7.93 -21.61
C LYS A 36 16.37 -8.42 -22.98
N GLU A 37 17.01 -7.97 -24.06
CA GLU A 37 16.73 -8.44 -25.43
C GLU A 37 16.90 -9.96 -25.57
N THR A 38 17.96 -10.52 -24.99
CA THR A 38 18.20 -11.97 -25.02
C THR A 38 17.16 -12.72 -24.19
N GLN A 39 16.77 -12.16 -23.02
CA GLN A 39 15.73 -12.75 -22.18
C GLN A 39 14.39 -12.80 -22.93
N GLU A 40 13.97 -11.70 -23.55
CA GLU A 40 12.74 -11.62 -24.34
C GLU A 40 12.72 -12.61 -25.50
N ARG A 41 13.83 -12.75 -26.23
CA ARG A 41 13.95 -13.72 -27.30
C ARG A 41 13.77 -15.17 -26.83
N VAL A 42 14.33 -15.51 -25.68
CA VAL A 42 14.17 -16.85 -25.09
C VAL A 42 12.73 -17.10 -24.67
N LEU A 43 12.11 -16.14 -23.98
CA LEU A 43 10.72 -16.25 -23.50
C LEU A 43 9.72 -16.31 -24.66
N MET A 44 9.92 -15.49 -25.68
CA MET A 44 9.08 -15.51 -26.89
C MET A 44 9.15 -16.88 -27.59
N MET A 45 10.35 -17.43 -27.76
CA MET A 45 10.53 -18.74 -28.38
C MET A 45 9.92 -19.86 -27.52
N ALA A 46 10.03 -19.77 -26.19
CA ALA A 46 9.43 -20.73 -25.27
C ALA A 46 7.89 -20.74 -25.40
N ARG A 47 7.27 -19.57 -25.58
CA ARG A 47 5.82 -19.48 -25.85
C ARG A 47 5.45 -20.06 -27.19
N GLN A 48 6.14 -19.65 -28.27
CA GLN A 48 5.85 -20.14 -29.63
C GLN A 48 5.97 -21.66 -29.76
N MET A 49 6.90 -22.24 -29.00
CA MET A 49 7.06 -23.70 -29.02
C MET A 49 6.13 -24.43 -28.05
N GLY A 50 5.33 -23.74 -27.23
CA GLY A 50 4.43 -24.34 -26.24
C GLY A 50 5.15 -24.95 -25.03
N TYR A 51 6.34 -24.48 -24.70
CA TYR A 51 7.10 -24.96 -23.55
C TYR A 51 6.36 -24.77 -22.22
N PHE A 52 5.66 -23.65 -22.07
CA PHE A 52 4.90 -23.31 -20.86
C PHE A 52 3.61 -24.12 -20.74
N SER A 53 2.89 -24.35 -21.82
CA SER A 53 1.69 -25.19 -21.81
C SER A 53 2.00 -26.62 -21.34
N TYR A 54 3.16 -27.14 -21.72
CA TYR A 54 3.64 -28.44 -21.22
C TYR A 54 3.98 -28.44 -19.72
N LEU A 55 4.46 -27.32 -19.20
CA LEU A 55 4.76 -27.19 -17.75
C LEU A 55 3.46 -27.06 -16.93
N GLU A 56 2.47 -26.33 -17.45
CA GLU A 56 1.15 -26.19 -16.84
C GLU A 56 0.43 -27.55 -16.70
N GLU A 57 0.47 -28.39 -17.73
CA GLU A 57 -0.03 -29.77 -17.66
C GLU A 57 0.65 -30.61 -16.57
N LYS A 58 1.86 -30.23 -16.16
CA LYS A 58 2.62 -30.90 -15.09
C LYS A 58 2.48 -30.23 -13.73
N GLY A 59 1.66 -29.18 -13.58
CA GLY A 59 1.52 -28.41 -12.35
C GLY A 59 2.76 -27.55 -12.03
N VAL A 60 3.70 -27.39 -12.98
CA VAL A 60 4.81 -26.46 -12.87
C VAL A 60 4.34 -25.14 -13.46
N THR A 61 4.10 -24.16 -12.64
CA THR A 61 3.75 -22.80 -13.11
C THR A 61 4.89 -22.28 -13.96
N ALA A 62 4.56 -21.87 -15.20
CA ALA A 62 5.47 -21.08 -16.03
C ALA A 62 5.98 -19.89 -15.23
N PRO A 63 7.23 -19.39 -15.48
CA PRO A 63 7.58 -18.06 -15.01
C PRO A 63 6.51 -17.13 -15.56
N VAL A 64 5.65 -16.67 -14.68
CA VAL A 64 4.68 -15.63 -15.01
C VAL A 64 5.56 -14.48 -15.51
N GLU A 65 5.36 -13.98 -16.74
CA GLU A 65 5.65 -12.58 -16.96
C GLU A 65 5.05 -11.89 -15.77
N GLU A 66 5.86 -11.11 -15.06
CA GLU A 66 5.30 -10.23 -14.08
C GLU A 66 4.22 -9.44 -14.82
N SER A 67 3.02 -10.01 -14.87
CA SER A 67 1.85 -9.25 -15.31
C SER A 67 1.92 -8.00 -14.46
N PRO A 68 1.83 -6.81 -15.05
CA PRO A 68 1.97 -5.57 -14.32
C PRO A 68 1.13 -5.73 -13.07
N GLY A 69 1.83 -5.81 -11.92
CA GLY A 69 1.22 -6.26 -10.69
C GLY A 69 0.08 -5.31 -10.35
N VAL A 70 -0.92 -5.78 -9.63
CA VAL A 70 -1.96 -4.90 -9.10
C VAL A 70 -1.59 -4.58 -7.66
N ILE A 71 -1.57 -3.30 -7.30
CA ILE A 71 -1.45 -2.85 -5.91
C ILE A 71 -2.84 -2.68 -5.33
N GLY A 72 -3.07 -3.34 -4.19
CA GLY A 72 -4.32 -3.21 -3.44
C GLY A 72 -4.20 -2.16 -2.33
N MET A 73 -5.04 -1.14 -2.33
CA MET A 73 -5.15 -0.19 -1.23
C MET A 73 -6.29 -0.64 -0.30
N VAL A 74 -5.91 -1.04 0.93
CA VAL A 74 -6.86 -1.53 1.94
C VAL A 74 -7.31 -0.37 2.81
N VAL A 75 -8.62 -0.16 2.87
CA VAL A 75 -9.27 0.92 3.61
C VAL A 75 -10.42 0.36 4.44
N VAL A 76 -10.75 1.01 5.56
CA VAL A 76 -11.94 0.67 6.35
C VAL A 76 -13.21 1.27 5.73
N SER A 77 -13.10 2.45 5.15
CA SER A 77 -14.21 3.10 4.44
C SER A 77 -13.71 3.68 3.12
N ALA A 78 -14.36 3.30 2.03
CA ALA A 78 -14.08 3.90 0.72
C ALA A 78 -14.65 5.32 0.58
N CYS A 79 -15.62 5.71 1.42
CA CYS A 79 -16.28 7.02 1.40
C CYS A 79 -15.56 8.07 2.25
N ASP A 80 -14.25 8.02 2.32
CA ASP A 80 -13.41 8.95 3.05
C ASP A 80 -12.84 10.01 2.12
N ASN A 81 -12.95 11.30 2.49
CA ASN A 81 -12.47 12.42 1.65
C ASN A 81 -10.97 12.31 1.34
N PHE A 82 -10.17 11.80 2.28
CA PHE A 82 -8.75 11.55 2.05
C PHE A 82 -8.55 10.51 0.95
N ILE A 83 -9.29 9.40 1.02
CA ILE A 83 -9.22 8.33 0.02
C ILE A 83 -9.65 8.86 -1.36
N TYR A 84 -10.75 9.61 -1.43
CA TYR A 84 -11.17 10.26 -2.68
C TYR A 84 -10.10 11.20 -3.23
N GLY A 85 -9.47 11.98 -2.35
CA GLY A 85 -8.43 12.94 -2.75
C GLY A 85 -7.19 12.29 -3.34
N ILE A 86 -6.69 11.19 -2.76
CA ILE A 86 -5.43 10.57 -3.20
C ILE A 86 -5.60 9.53 -4.31
N THR A 87 -6.76 8.89 -4.43
CA THR A 87 -7.00 7.78 -5.37
C THR A 87 -6.65 8.13 -6.83
N PRO A 88 -7.07 9.27 -7.41
CA PRO A 88 -6.74 9.60 -8.80
C PRO A 88 -5.22 9.74 -9.03
N TYR A 89 -4.50 10.27 -8.05
CA TYR A 89 -3.05 10.43 -8.14
C TYR A 89 -2.34 9.07 -8.09
N LEU A 90 -2.77 8.17 -7.19
CA LEU A 90 -2.23 6.82 -7.10
C LEU A 90 -2.52 6.02 -8.38
N GLN A 91 -3.75 6.09 -8.92
CA GLN A 91 -4.10 5.46 -10.18
C GLN A 91 -3.19 5.92 -11.32
N THR A 92 -2.98 7.23 -11.45
CA THR A 92 -2.13 7.79 -12.49
C THR A 92 -0.67 7.35 -12.30
N ALA A 93 -0.17 7.39 -11.06
CA ALA A 93 1.21 7.01 -10.76
C ALA A 93 1.46 5.52 -11.05
N PHE A 94 0.57 4.61 -10.63
CA PHE A 94 0.70 3.18 -10.89
C PHE A 94 0.54 2.86 -12.38
N ALA A 95 -0.40 3.51 -13.07
CA ALA A 95 -0.59 3.34 -14.51
C ALA A 95 0.66 3.75 -15.30
N SER A 96 1.37 4.80 -14.88
CA SER A 96 2.59 5.27 -15.55
C SER A 96 3.75 4.26 -15.52
N ILE A 97 3.72 3.32 -14.56
CA ILE A 97 4.71 2.23 -14.44
C ILE A 97 4.13 0.87 -14.86
N GLY A 98 2.98 0.88 -15.57
CA GLY A 98 2.33 -0.34 -16.04
C GLY A 98 1.71 -1.20 -14.93
N THR A 99 1.46 -0.65 -13.74
CA THR A 99 0.92 -1.37 -12.58
C THR A 99 -0.55 -1.04 -12.38
N GLY A 100 -1.38 -2.05 -12.14
CA GLY A 100 -2.79 -1.87 -11.80
C GLY A 100 -2.97 -1.36 -10.37
N PHE A 101 -4.10 -0.70 -10.10
CA PHE A 101 -4.44 -0.20 -8.77
C PHE A 101 -5.90 -0.50 -8.46
N SER A 102 -6.18 -0.95 -7.24
CA SER A 102 -7.54 -1.24 -6.78
C SER A 102 -7.71 -0.93 -5.30
N ILE A 103 -8.94 -0.60 -4.90
CA ILE A 103 -9.31 -0.34 -3.51
C ILE A 103 -9.99 -1.61 -2.96
N ILE A 104 -9.56 -2.01 -1.77
CA ILE A 104 -10.10 -3.15 -1.02
C ILE A 104 -10.70 -2.60 0.26
N THR A 105 -11.99 -2.77 0.46
CA THR A 105 -12.64 -2.39 1.71
C THR A 105 -12.51 -3.52 2.73
N LYS A 106 -12.06 -3.18 3.93
CA LYS A 106 -11.96 -4.06 5.08
C LYS A 106 -12.91 -3.59 6.16
N ASP A 107 -13.75 -4.49 6.65
CA ASP A 107 -14.52 -4.23 7.87
C ASP A 107 -13.55 -4.19 9.08
N PRO A 108 -13.65 -3.21 9.99
CA PRO A 108 -12.76 -3.10 11.15
C PRO A 108 -12.62 -4.39 11.97
N ASP A 109 -13.73 -5.10 12.15
CA ASP A 109 -13.79 -6.31 13.00
C ASP A 109 -13.68 -7.61 12.19
N ASP A 110 -13.43 -7.54 10.87
CA ASP A 110 -13.44 -8.72 10.02
C ASP A 110 -12.12 -9.51 10.08
N GLN A 111 -12.10 -10.49 10.96
CA GLN A 111 -10.99 -11.46 11.03
C GLN A 111 -10.84 -12.32 9.76
N ARG A 112 -11.83 -12.35 8.86
CA ARG A 112 -11.74 -13.06 7.58
C ARG A 112 -10.70 -12.43 6.67
N PHE A 113 -10.49 -11.10 6.76
CA PHE A 113 -9.49 -10.39 6.00
C PHE A 113 -8.10 -11.00 6.20
N VAL A 114 -7.70 -11.26 7.45
CA VAL A 114 -6.41 -11.88 7.79
C VAL A 114 -6.28 -13.28 7.15
N ARG A 115 -7.36 -14.06 7.16
CA ARG A 115 -7.38 -15.39 6.51
C ARG A 115 -7.29 -15.32 4.99
N MET A 116 -7.76 -14.23 4.39
CA MET A 116 -7.73 -14.01 2.94
C MET A 116 -6.39 -13.48 2.42
N ILE A 117 -5.48 -13.02 3.30
CA ILE A 117 -4.18 -12.44 2.90
C ILE A 117 -3.41 -13.34 1.92
N ASN A 118 -3.36 -14.65 2.19
CA ASN A 118 -2.68 -15.59 1.30
C ASN A 118 -3.34 -15.69 -0.09
N SER A 119 -4.64 -15.46 -0.17
CA SER A 119 -5.38 -15.43 -1.43
C SER A 119 -5.09 -14.15 -2.21
N PHE A 120 -4.82 -13.04 -1.52
CA PHE A 120 -4.49 -11.77 -2.17
C PHE A 120 -3.20 -11.81 -2.98
N ARG A 121 -2.22 -12.65 -2.59
CA ARG A 121 -0.98 -12.85 -3.36
C ARG A 121 -1.21 -13.30 -4.81
N LYS A 122 -2.36 -13.89 -5.09
CA LYS A 122 -2.72 -14.33 -6.45
C LYS A 122 -3.15 -13.16 -7.34
N PHE A 123 -3.58 -12.05 -6.73
CA PHE A 123 -4.18 -10.92 -7.43
C PHE A 123 -3.38 -9.62 -7.25
N TYR A 124 -2.71 -9.47 -6.10
CA TYR A 124 -2.01 -8.24 -5.75
C TYR A 124 -0.52 -8.53 -5.52
N SER A 125 0.32 -7.70 -6.10
CA SER A 125 1.78 -7.75 -5.90
C SER A 125 2.20 -7.12 -4.58
N GLY A 126 1.36 -6.28 -3.99
CA GLY A 126 1.59 -5.63 -2.71
C GLY A 126 0.36 -4.89 -2.22
N LEU A 127 0.38 -4.47 -0.96
CA LEU A 127 -0.73 -3.79 -0.31
C LEU A 127 -0.30 -2.44 0.28
N ILE A 128 -1.19 -1.46 0.19
CA ILE A 128 -1.13 -0.20 0.93
C ILE A 128 -2.20 -0.28 2.02
N LEU A 129 -1.82 -0.29 3.29
CA LEU A 129 -2.78 -0.30 4.40
C LEU A 129 -2.98 1.13 4.91
N VAL A 130 -4.22 1.61 4.90
CA VAL A 130 -4.53 3.01 5.26
C VAL A 130 -5.13 3.12 6.64
N GLY A 131 -4.53 3.93 7.49
CA GLY A 131 -5.06 4.27 8.81
C GLY A 131 -5.38 3.03 9.67
N THR A 132 -6.62 2.91 10.12
CA THR A 132 -7.07 1.79 10.97
C THR A 132 -7.17 0.44 10.25
N ALA A 133 -7.08 0.40 8.92
CA ALA A 133 -6.95 -0.87 8.19
C ALA A 133 -5.62 -1.58 8.51
N ALA A 134 -4.63 -0.84 9.01
CA ALA A 134 -3.33 -1.34 9.48
C ALA A 134 -3.37 -1.78 10.96
N ASP A 135 -4.39 -2.53 11.37
CA ASP A 135 -4.43 -3.10 12.72
C ASP A 135 -3.29 -4.11 12.96
N ASP A 136 -2.96 -4.31 14.24
CA ASP A 136 -1.83 -5.14 14.66
C ASP A 136 -1.89 -6.59 14.15
N GLN A 137 -3.08 -7.14 14.03
CA GLN A 137 -3.26 -8.52 13.56
C GLN A 137 -2.98 -8.62 12.06
N THR A 138 -3.49 -7.68 11.27
CA THR A 138 -3.26 -7.58 9.82
C THR A 138 -1.77 -7.39 9.54
N VAL A 139 -1.14 -6.44 10.23
CA VAL A 139 0.30 -6.15 10.07
C VAL A 139 1.17 -7.37 10.45
N ARG A 140 0.88 -8.02 11.59
CA ARG A 140 1.61 -9.24 11.98
C ARG A 140 1.45 -10.36 10.97
N SER A 141 0.26 -10.56 10.43
CA SER A 141 0.00 -11.59 9.43
C SER A 141 0.75 -11.33 8.12
N LEU A 142 0.77 -10.09 7.63
CA LEU A 142 1.53 -9.72 6.43
C LEU A 142 3.03 -9.93 6.63
N ARG A 143 3.58 -9.53 7.78
CA ARG A 143 4.98 -9.76 8.12
C ARG A 143 5.33 -11.24 8.21
N SER A 144 4.49 -12.04 8.86
CA SER A 144 4.75 -13.48 9.04
C SER A 144 4.76 -14.25 7.71
N THR A 145 4.12 -13.72 6.69
CA THR A 145 4.06 -14.32 5.36
C THR A 145 5.01 -13.66 4.37
N ASP A 146 5.83 -12.70 4.80
CA ASP A 146 6.72 -11.89 3.93
C ASP A 146 5.97 -11.29 2.73
N TYR A 147 4.75 -10.79 2.97
CA TYR A 147 3.94 -10.15 1.94
C TYR A 147 4.34 -8.68 1.81
N PRO A 148 4.62 -8.17 0.59
CA PRO A 148 4.98 -6.77 0.40
C PRO A 148 3.85 -5.83 0.80
N PHE A 149 4.12 -4.91 1.72
CA PHE A 149 3.16 -3.87 2.10
C PHE A 149 3.82 -2.60 2.60
N ILE A 150 3.07 -1.50 2.56
CA ILE A 150 3.43 -0.20 3.13
C ILE A 150 2.23 0.33 3.93
N LEU A 151 2.52 1.12 4.96
CA LEU A 151 1.51 1.82 5.72
C LEU A 151 1.33 3.24 5.18
N LEU A 152 0.10 3.71 5.13
CA LEU A 152 -0.26 5.07 4.78
C LEU A 152 -1.12 5.67 5.89
N GLU A 153 -0.72 6.82 6.44
CA GLU A 153 -1.41 7.48 7.55
C GLU A 153 -1.66 6.52 8.73
N SER A 154 -0.67 5.70 9.06
CA SER A 154 -0.73 4.77 10.17
C SER A 154 0.58 4.73 10.93
N ASN A 155 0.52 5.10 12.20
CA ASN A 155 1.64 5.05 13.14
C ASN A 155 1.67 3.70 13.88
N ASN A 156 1.81 2.60 13.15
CA ASN A 156 2.04 1.32 13.80
C ASN A 156 3.49 1.23 14.28
N LEU A 157 3.71 1.51 15.57
CA LEU A 157 5.02 1.63 16.19
C LEU A 157 5.74 0.30 16.45
N GLN A 158 5.13 -0.85 16.14
CA GLN A 158 5.72 -2.15 16.41
C GLN A 158 6.73 -2.60 15.35
N GLY A 159 7.84 -1.86 15.23
CA GLY A 159 8.98 -2.26 14.41
C GLY A 159 9.21 -1.38 13.18
N LYS A 160 10.33 -1.63 12.48
CA LYS A 160 10.68 -0.93 11.24
C LYS A 160 9.77 -1.40 10.11
N ILE A 161 8.69 -0.67 9.88
CA ILE A 161 7.77 -0.89 8.77
C ILE A 161 7.82 0.35 7.89
N ASN A 162 7.89 0.13 6.58
CA ASN A 162 7.82 1.23 5.63
C ASN A 162 6.48 1.94 5.74
N SER A 163 6.49 3.25 5.96
CA SER A 163 5.28 4.04 6.09
C SER A 163 5.42 5.41 5.43
N VAL A 164 4.30 5.95 5.01
CA VAL A 164 4.14 7.33 4.54
C VAL A 164 3.12 8.00 5.43
N ASN A 165 3.54 9.02 6.15
CA ASN A 165 2.71 9.75 7.10
C ASN A 165 2.91 11.26 6.93
N LEU A 166 1.92 12.06 7.35
CA LEU A 166 2.12 13.48 7.53
C LEU A 166 3.13 13.75 8.66
N ASP A 167 3.93 14.78 8.53
CA ASP A 167 4.76 15.29 9.62
C ASP A 167 3.86 16.08 10.59
N THR A 168 3.24 15.33 11.50
CA THR A 168 2.28 15.88 12.46
C THR A 168 2.95 16.78 13.48
N VAL A 169 4.23 16.55 13.79
CA VAL A 169 5.01 17.42 14.69
C VAL A 169 5.26 18.78 14.06
N ALA A 170 5.72 18.80 12.81
CA ALA A 170 5.93 20.05 12.10
C ALA A 170 4.61 20.81 11.93
N SER A 171 3.50 20.13 11.63
CA SER A 171 2.16 20.71 11.52
C SER A 171 1.70 21.33 12.85
N ALA A 172 1.85 20.61 13.96
CA ALA A 172 1.49 21.10 15.30
C ALA A 172 2.30 22.37 15.67
N ASN A 173 3.59 22.36 15.39
CA ASN A 173 4.47 23.51 15.62
C ASN A 173 4.05 24.75 14.80
N LEU A 174 3.68 24.54 13.53
CA LEU A 174 3.18 25.63 12.67
C LEU A 174 1.90 26.24 13.23
N ILE A 175 0.92 25.41 13.63
CA ILE A 175 -0.35 25.85 14.23
C ILE A 175 -0.08 26.62 15.52
N SER A 176 0.70 26.05 16.44
CA SER A 176 0.95 26.63 17.76
C SER A 176 1.73 27.95 17.67
N ASN A 177 2.71 28.04 16.77
CA ASN A 177 3.43 29.28 16.51
C ASN A 177 2.53 30.38 15.91
N HIS A 178 1.58 29.97 15.06
CA HIS A 178 0.61 30.92 14.49
C HIS A 178 -0.33 31.48 15.57
N ILE A 179 -0.88 30.62 16.42
CA ILE A 179 -1.72 30.98 17.57
C ILE A 179 -0.97 31.95 18.50
N ARG A 180 0.28 31.63 18.84
CA ARG A 180 1.15 32.50 19.65
C ARG A 180 1.36 33.86 19.00
N LYS A 181 1.68 33.89 17.69
CA LYS A 181 1.92 35.14 16.96
C LYS A 181 0.69 36.05 16.97
N LEU A 182 -0.51 35.49 16.95
CA LEU A 182 -1.78 36.24 16.99
C LEU A 182 -2.19 36.63 18.43
N GLY A 183 -1.51 36.12 19.45
CA GLY A 183 -1.78 36.46 20.85
C GLY A 183 -3.02 35.78 21.44
N TYR A 184 -3.57 34.77 20.78
CA TYR A 184 -4.71 34.02 21.30
C TYR A 184 -4.29 33.16 22.48
N LYS A 185 -5.12 33.16 23.54
CA LYS A 185 -4.90 32.36 24.76
C LYS A 185 -5.91 31.23 24.92
N ASN A 186 -7.10 31.43 24.37
CA ASN A 186 -8.16 30.42 24.41
C ASN A 186 -8.23 29.72 23.04
N VAL A 187 -8.03 28.41 23.03
CA VAL A 187 -8.02 27.60 21.81
C VAL A 187 -9.05 26.50 21.96
N VAL A 188 -9.85 26.30 20.93
CA VAL A 188 -10.76 25.16 20.79
C VAL A 188 -10.32 24.33 19.60
N ILE A 189 -10.13 23.03 19.81
CA ILE A 189 -9.86 22.06 18.75
C ILE A 189 -11.17 21.31 18.49
N ALA A 190 -11.84 21.64 17.40
CA ALA A 190 -13.03 20.94 16.96
C ALA A 190 -12.60 19.75 16.09
N THR A 191 -13.01 18.53 16.45
CA THR A 191 -12.65 17.30 15.75
C THR A 191 -13.85 16.37 15.61
N GLU A 192 -13.91 15.62 14.53
CA GLU A 192 -14.86 14.52 14.44
C GLU A 192 -14.48 13.39 15.40
N LYS A 193 -15.47 12.64 15.91
CA LYS A 193 -15.23 11.42 16.66
C LYS A 193 -14.45 10.43 15.81
N GLN A 194 -13.19 10.19 16.21
CA GLN A 194 -12.19 9.67 15.29
C GLN A 194 -12.20 8.16 15.15
N LEU A 195 -12.13 7.73 13.88
CA LEU A 195 -11.83 6.37 13.48
C LEU A 195 -10.33 6.17 13.17
N ARG A 196 -9.52 7.24 13.14
CA ARG A 196 -8.09 7.17 12.78
C ARG A 196 -7.20 7.61 13.92
N LYS A 197 -6.26 6.75 14.28
CA LYS A 197 -5.26 7.02 15.31
C LYS A 197 -4.39 8.23 14.96
N SER A 198 -4.06 8.44 13.69
CA SER A 198 -3.24 9.56 13.22
C SER A 198 -3.80 10.93 13.57
N TYR A 199 -5.12 11.09 13.60
CA TYR A 199 -5.75 12.35 14.02
C TYR A 199 -5.63 12.58 15.52
N ASN A 200 -5.79 11.54 16.35
CA ASN A 200 -5.60 11.65 17.78
C ASN A 200 -4.14 12.02 18.11
N ASP A 201 -3.18 11.44 17.39
CA ASP A 201 -1.77 11.79 17.53
C ASP A 201 -1.52 13.26 17.13
N GLN A 202 -2.19 13.77 16.07
CA GLN A 202 -2.14 15.19 15.71
C GLN A 202 -2.66 16.12 16.81
N ILE A 203 -3.83 15.78 17.38
CA ILE A 203 -4.44 16.58 18.47
C ILE A 203 -3.47 16.63 19.64
N SER A 204 -2.97 15.48 20.11
CA SER A 204 -2.02 15.42 21.23
C SER A 204 -0.75 16.24 20.96
N GLN A 205 -0.24 16.22 19.73
CA GLN A 205 0.93 17.01 19.37
C GLN A 205 0.67 18.52 19.35
N VAL A 206 -0.54 18.95 18.96
CA VAL A 206 -0.93 20.36 19.06
C VAL A 206 -1.05 20.78 20.52
N GLU A 207 -1.65 19.95 21.39
CA GLU A 207 -1.74 20.19 22.84
C GLU A 207 -0.34 20.32 23.47
N ASP A 208 0.56 19.39 23.15
CA ASP A 208 1.94 19.39 23.65
C ASP A 208 2.69 20.64 23.18
N SER A 209 2.55 20.99 21.90
CA SER A 209 3.21 22.16 21.31
C SER A 209 2.69 23.47 21.88
N LEU A 210 1.38 23.61 22.15
CA LEU A 210 0.80 24.76 22.82
C LEU A 210 1.29 24.85 24.28
N SER A 211 1.31 23.74 25.00
CA SER A 211 1.78 23.67 26.40
C SER A 211 3.26 24.02 26.53
N GLN A 212 4.09 23.72 25.54
CA GLN A 212 5.50 24.14 25.49
C GLN A 212 5.66 25.65 25.32
N ILE A 213 4.71 26.31 24.63
CA ILE A 213 4.71 27.76 24.42
C ILE A 213 4.25 28.48 25.67
N ASP A 214 3.18 28.01 26.27
CA ASP A 214 2.58 28.53 27.53
C ASP A 214 1.91 27.35 28.25
N SER A 215 2.44 26.98 29.43
CA SER A 215 1.93 25.88 30.25
C SER A 215 0.48 26.06 30.73
N SER A 216 -0.01 27.30 30.72
CA SER A 216 -1.42 27.61 31.03
C SER A 216 -2.35 27.41 29.85
N MET A 217 -1.82 27.28 28.63
CA MET A 217 -2.60 27.17 27.41
C MET A 217 -3.03 25.70 27.22
N LYS A 218 -4.23 25.39 27.68
CA LYS A 218 -4.86 24.09 27.49
C LYS A 218 -6.03 24.25 26.52
N PRO A 219 -5.95 23.69 25.29
CA PRO A 219 -7.05 23.74 24.37
C PRO A 219 -8.25 22.93 24.88
N VAL A 220 -9.45 23.41 24.57
CA VAL A 220 -10.67 22.64 24.78
C VAL A 220 -10.88 21.77 23.55
N ILE A 221 -10.99 20.46 23.76
CA ILE A 221 -11.31 19.52 22.66
C ILE A 221 -12.82 19.40 22.58
N MET A 222 -13.37 19.68 21.41
CA MET A 222 -14.78 19.54 21.11
C MET A 222 -14.96 18.43 20.04
N GLU A 223 -15.49 17.29 20.46
CA GLU A 223 -15.86 16.22 19.55
C GLU A 223 -17.19 16.52 18.88
N ILE A 224 -17.21 16.45 17.56
CA ILE A 224 -18.39 16.63 16.72
C ILE A 224 -18.74 15.27 16.11
N ASP A 225 -19.98 14.85 16.26
CA ASP A 225 -20.46 13.66 15.56
C ASP A 225 -20.39 13.91 14.05
N ARG A 226 -19.94 12.90 13.30
CA ARG A 226 -19.87 12.99 11.84
C ARG A 226 -21.27 13.30 11.31
N LEU A 227 -21.43 14.50 10.78
CA LEU A 227 -22.68 14.92 10.19
C LEU A 227 -23.02 13.96 9.04
N SER A 228 -24.07 13.19 9.21
CA SER A 228 -24.71 12.45 8.14
C SER A 228 -24.93 13.43 6.99
N SER A 229 -24.31 13.17 5.85
CA SER A 229 -24.30 13.89 4.58
C SER A 229 -25.53 14.78 4.34
N GLY A 230 -25.51 15.98 4.87
CA GLY A 230 -26.53 16.99 4.67
C GLY A 230 -26.03 18.33 5.22
N ASN A 231 -26.00 19.29 4.38
CA ASN A 231 -25.48 20.65 4.39
C ASN A 231 -25.73 21.58 5.60
N ASP A 232 -25.71 21.11 6.83
CA ASP A 232 -25.99 22.00 7.99
C ASP A 232 -24.86 21.96 9.03
N PHE A 233 -23.77 22.67 8.72
CA PHE A 233 -22.90 23.21 9.77
C PHE A 233 -23.59 24.44 10.36
N ASN A 234 -24.41 24.25 11.37
CA ASN A 234 -24.94 25.35 12.13
C ASN A 234 -23.98 25.74 13.26
N PHE A 235 -23.00 26.63 12.96
CA PHE A 235 -22.08 27.21 13.95
C PHE A 235 -22.76 28.23 14.91
N MET A 236 -24.09 28.28 14.98
CA MET A 236 -24.81 29.28 15.75
C MET A 236 -25.33 28.78 17.10
N GLN A 237 -24.51 28.08 17.88
CA GLN A 237 -24.78 27.91 19.32
C GLN A 237 -23.48 27.76 20.10
N ILE A 238 -22.71 28.83 20.20
CA ILE A 238 -21.75 29.08 21.28
C ILE A 238 -22.07 30.45 21.88
#